data_cc7a6b58350943463c8070227a236c40
#
_entry.id   cc7a6b58350943463c8070227a236c40
#
_cell.length_a   1.000
_cell.length_b   1.000
_cell.length_c   1.000
_cell.angle_alpha   90.00
_cell.angle_beta   90.00
_cell.angle_gamma   90.00
#
_symmetry.space_group_name_H-M   'P 1'
#
loop_
_entity.id
_entity.type
_entity.pdbx_description
1 polymer ?
#
loop_
_entity_poly.entity_id
_entity_poly.type
_entity_poly.pdbx_seq_one_letter_code
_entity_poly.pdbx_strand_id
1 'polypeptide(L)'
;MNGIDISQWQGDISLAPYKNGFVIIRGGFWTSVDPWAERNIAKCEALGIPWGLYWYSYALSEAQARQEAEACLKFLGGRKPRLGVWFDMEDADNYKEKNGFPPGETITAMCRTFCAAMAEAGNKTGVYASLSWFDTHIGETGYDKWIAAWGANDGANYPDLRGRCVMHQYRGSPLDLDVMYVPLSYFDGMERPAPAQPEDIIVNATEMAREVLDAKWGNGEERKKKLGTWFYDLVQGEVNRMLGV
;
A
#
# COMPACT_ATOMS: atom_id res chain seq x y z
N MET A 1 8.06 -1.78 -13.86
CA MET A 1 7.19 -1.25 -14.94
C MET A 1 6.80 0.16 -14.56
N ASN A 2 6.82 1.13 -15.51
CA ASN A 2 6.42 2.50 -15.21
C ASN A 2 4.92 2.70 -15.46
N GLY A 3 4.32 3.62 -14.72
CA GLY A 3 2.90 3.95 -14.78
C GLY A 3 2.61 5.38 -14.35
N ILE A 4 1.34 5.66 -14.24
CA ILE A 4 0.81 6.92 -13.74
C ILE A 4 -0.39 6.65 -12.84
N ASP A 5 -0.68 7.59 -11.94
CA ASP A 5 -1.99 7.63 -11.32
C ASP A 5 -2.77 8.89 -11.74
N ILE A 6 -4.09 8.74 -11.84
CA ILE A 6 -4.98 9.77 -12.40
C ILE A 6 -6.33 9.80 -11.69
N SER A 7 -6.95 10.99 -11.78
CA SER A 7 -8.28 11.26 -11.27
C SER A 7 -9.03 12.22 -12.20
N GLN A 8 -10.11 12.81 -11.72
CA GLN A 8 -10.78 13.91 -12.44
C GLN A 8 -9.85 15.11 -12.73
N TRP A 9 -8.78 15.29 -11.94
CA TRP A 9 -7.93 16.47 -12.03
C TRP A 9 -7.05 16.50 -13.28
N GLN A 10 -6.74 15.33 -13.86
CA GLN A 10 -6.02 15.23 -15.13
C GLN A 10 -6.91 15.44 -16.35
N GLY A 11 -8.23 15.54 -16.17
CA GLY A 11 -9.19 15.75 -17.25
C GLY A 11 -9.11 14.67 -18.33
N ASP A 12 -9.25 15.08 -19.60
CA ASP A 12 -9.24 14.16 -20.73
C ASP A 12 -7.81 13.84 -21.22
N ILE A 13 -7.01 13.28 -20.34
CA ILE A 13 -5.65 12.85 -20.69
C ILE A 13 -5.67 11.67 -21.68
N SER A 14 -4.74 11.70 -22.68
CA SER A 14 -4.49 10.54 -23.54
C SER A 14 -3.68 9.48 -22.79
N LEU A 15 -4.18 8.24 -22.77
CA LEU A 15 -3.47 7.11 -22.17
C LEU A 15 -2.61 6.32 -23.18
N ALA A 16 -2.63 6.68 -24.46
CA ALA A 16 -1.84 6.00 -25.49
C ALA A 16 -0.31 5.95 -25.19
N PRO A 17 0.32 6.98 -24.59
CA PRO A 17 1.74 6.92 -24.23
C PRO A 17 2.05 5.84 -23.15
N TYR A 18 1.05 5.42 -22.38
CA TYR A 18 1.20 4.48 -21.26
C TYR A 18 0.78 3.04 -21.60
N LYS A 19 0.58 2.73 -22.89
CA LYS A 19 0.13 1.41 -23.36
C LYS A 19 1.04 0.25 -22.90
N ASN A 20 2.33 0.48 -22.73
CA ASN A 20 3.29 -0.50 -22.24
C ASN A 20 3.58 -0.38 -20.73
N GLY A 21 2.77 0.37 -20.02
CA GLY A 21 2.86 0.64 -18.59
C GLY A 21 1.60 0.20 -17.84
N PHE A 22 1.27 0.96 -16.81
CA PHE A 22 0.06 0.75 -16.02
C PHE A 22 -0.57 2.09 -15.60
N VAL A 23 -1.82 2.03 -15.16
CA VAL A 23 -2.55 3.20 -14.66
C VAL A 23 -3.26 2.84 -13.35
N ILE A 24 -3.11 3.68 -12.32
CA ILE A 24 -3.93 3.61 -11.12
C ILE A 24 -4.95 4.75 -11.18
N ILE A 25 -6.22 4.45 -10.99
CA ILE A 25 -7.34 5.37 -11.24
C ILE A 25 -8.04 5.67 -9.92
N ARG A 26 -8.29 6.95 -9.63
CA ARG A 26 -9.16 7.27 -8.50
C ARG A 26 -10.58 6.77 -8.77
N GLY A 27 -11.04 5.79 -7.98
CA GLY A 27 -12.41 5.30 -8.03
C GLY A 27 -13.38 6.26 -7.33
N GLY A 28 -12.91 6.87 -6.26
CA GLY A 28 -13.72 7.80 -5.48
C GLY A 28 -13.00 8.35 -4.26
N PHE A 29 -13.76 9.03 -3.43
CA PHE A 29 -13.33 9.63 -2.18
C PHE A 29 -14.50 9.66 -1.21
N TRP A 30 -14.27 9.43 0.07
CA TRP A 30 -15.35 9.26 1.04
C TRP A 30 -16.36 8.25 0.50
N THR A 31 -17.65 8.61 0.41
CA THR A 31 -18.71 7.78 -0.17
C THR A 31 -19.09 8.18 -1.60
N SER A 32 -18.31 9.05 -2.23
CA SER A 32 -18.58 9.60 -3.56
C SER A 32 -17.67 8.98 -4.62
N VAL A 33 -18.22 8.75 -5.81
CA VAL A 33 -17.46 8.25 -6.97
C VAL A 33 -16.76 9.42 -7.67
N ASP A 34 -15.52 9.21 -8.11
CA ASP A 34 -14.84 10.17 -8.99
C ASP A 34 -15.57 10.24 -10.33
N PRO A 35 -15.98 11.43 -10.79
CA PRO A 35 -16.78 11.56 -12.01
C PRO A 35 -16.08 11.09 -13.29
N TRP A 36 -14.76 10.90 -13.25
CA TRP A 36 -13.98 10.42 -14.39
C TRP A 36 -13.56 8.95 -14.27
N ALA A 37 -13.87 8.28 -13.16
CA ALA A 37 -13.44 6.91 -12.90
C ALA A 37 -13.83 5.94 -14.02
N GLU A 38 -15.13 5.87 -14.36
CA GLU A 38 -15.64 4.96 -15.41
C GLU A 38 -15.01 5.24 -16.77
N ARG A 39 -14.83 6.52 -17.12
CA ARG A 39 -14.21 6.93 -18.37
C ARG A 39 -12.73 6.51 -18.43
N ASN A 40 -11.99 6.70 -17.34
CA ASN A 40 -10.58 6.34 -17.28
C ASN A 40 -10.40 4.81 -17.32
N ILE A 41 -11.26 4.07 -16.64
CA ILE A 41 -11.31 2.60 -16.73
C ILE A 41 -11.55 2.16 -18.17
N ALA A 42 -12.59 2.69 -18.83
CA ALA A 42 -12.92 2.34 -20.22
C ALA A 42 -11.77 2.62 -21.19
N LYS A 43 -11.01 3.72 -20.99
CA LYS A 43 -9.81 4.02 -21.78
C LYS A 43 -8.71 2.97 -21.56
N CYS A 44 -8.44 2.58 -20.31
CA CYS A 44 -7.46 1.54 -20.02
C CYS A 44 -7.85 0.21 -20.67
N GLU A 45 -9.12 -0.19 -20.55
CA GLU A 45 -9.63 -1.44 -21.14
C GLU A 45 -9.54 -1.42 -22.67
N ALA A 46 -9.93 -0.32 -23.31
CA ALA A 46 -9.86 -0.16 -24.76
C ALA A 46 -8.42 -0.23 -25.31
N LEU A 47 -7.43 0.16 -24.51
CA LEU A 47 -6.01 0.16 -24.88
C LEU A 47 -5.27 -1.10 -24.39
N GLY A 48 -5.93 -1.96 -23.61
CA GLY A 48 -5.32 -3.14 -22.99
C GLY A 48 -4.28 -2.77 -21.91
N ILE A 49 -4.43 -1.61 -21.27
CA ILE A 49 -3.53 -1.16 -20.20
C ILE A 49 -3.96 -1.80 -18.88
N PRO A 50 -3.08 -2.52 -18.16
CA PRO A 50 -3.40 -3.00 -16.82
C PRO A 50 -3.66 -1.82 -15.88
N TRP A 51 -4.75 -1.90 -15.14
CA TRP A 51 -5.17 -0.83 -14.26
C TRP A 51 -5.47 -1.32 -12.83
N GLY A 52 -5.34 -0.40 -11.88
CA GLY A 52 -5.76 -0.52 -10.50
C GLY A 52 -6.65 0.65 -10.11
N LEU A 53 -7.16 0.60 -8.89
CA LEU A 53 -8.03 1.64 -8.34
C LEU A 53 -7.44 2.20 -7.05
N TYR A 54 -7.59 3.50 -6.78
CA TYR A 54 -7.41 4.03 -5.45
C TYR A 54 -8.66 4.74 -4.93
N TRP A 55 -8.81 4.77 -3.61
CA TRP A 55 -9.92 5.42 -2.92
C TRP A 55 -9.36 6.39 -1.88
N TYR A 56 -9.56 7.69 -2.11
CA TYR A 56 -9.07 8.75 -1.24
C TYR A 56 -9.90 8.81 0.05
N SER A 57 -9.22 8.71 1.20
CA SER A 57 -9.87 8.58 2.49
C SER A 57 -10.10 9.92 3.20
N TYR A 58 -11.35 10.17 3.57
CA TYR A 58 -11.74 11.19 4.54
C TYR A 58 -12.11 10.59 5.91
N ALA A 59 -11.89 9.30 6.11
CA ALA A 59 -12.23 8.65 7.37
C ALA A 59 -11.41 9.21 8.54
N LEU A 60 -12.08 9.33 9.70
CA LEU A 60 -11.51 9.69 11.00
C LEU A 60 -11.69 8.55 12.01
N SER A 61 -12.34 7.45 11.61
CA SER A 61 -12.58 6.26 12.43
C SER A 61 -12.71 5.00 11.57
N GLU A 62 -12.54 3.84 12.18
CA GLU A 62 -12.73 2.55 11.50
C GLU A 62 -14.14 2.39 10.91
N ALA A 63 -15.17 2.88 11.60
CA ALA A 63 -16.54 2.84 11.10
C ALA A 63 -16.68 3.64 9.79
N GLN A 64 -16.01 4.79 9.68
CA GLN A 64 -16.00 5.60 8.47
C GLN A 64 -15.17 4.94 7.36
N ALA A 65 -14.01 4.33 7.69
CA ALA A 65 -13.23 3.57 6.70
C ALA A 65 -14.02 2.37 6.14
N ARG A 66 -14.87 1.73 6.96
CA ARG A 66 -15.79 0.69 6.49
C ARG A 66 -16.83 1.24 5.51
N GLN A 67 -17.39 2.42 5.76
CA GLN A 67 -18.33 3.07 4.83
C GLN A 67 -17.64 3.40 3.49
N GLU A 68 -16.39 3.85 3.52
CA GLU A 68 -15.60 4.06 2.30
C GLU A 68 -15.35 2.76 1.54
N ALA A 69 -15.05 1.67 2.26
CA ALA A 69 -14.89 0.34 1.66
C ALA A 69 -16.20 -0.15 1.00
N GLU A 70 -17.34 0.02 1.66
CA GLU A 70 -18.65 -0.33 1.10
C GLU A 70 -18.97 0.48 -0.16
N ALA A 71 -18.68 1.78 -0.15
CA ALA A 71 -18.84 2.65 -1.32
C ALA A 71 -17.95 2.21 -2.49
N CYS A 72 -16.68 1.89 -2.20
CA CYS A 72 -15.74 1.37 -3.18
C CYS A 72 -16.21 0.03 -3.77
N LEU A 73 -16.64 -0.92 -2.94
CA LEU A 73 -17.17 -2.22 -3.39
C LEU A 73 -18.43 -2.06 -4.24
N LYS A 74 -19.32 -1.15 -3.86
CA LYS A 74 -20.50 -0.81 -4.64
C LYS A 74 -20.12 -0.26 -6.02
N PHE A 75 -19.14 0.65 -6.09
CA PHE A 75 -18.62 1.18 -7.35
C PHE A 75 -17.99 0.08 -8.20
N LEU A 76 -17.19 -0.79 -7.62
CA LEU A 76 -16.57 -1.90 -8.35
C LEU A 76 -17.62 -2.83 -8.98
N GLY A 77 -18.77 -3.05 -8.34
CA GLY A 77 -19.83 -3.88 -8.91
C GLY A 77 -19.39 -5.30 -9.27
N GLY A 78 -18.41 -5.84 -8.53
CA GLY A 78 -17.81 -7.15 -8.79
C GLY A 78 -16.60 -7.12 -9.74
N ARG A 79 -16.24 -5.99 -10.34
CA ARG A 79 -14.99 -5.83 -11.11
C ARG A 79 -13.77 -6.11 -10.24
N LYS A 80 -12.74 -6.71 -10.84
CA LYS A 80 -11.47 -7.03 -10.20
C LYS A 80 -10.33 -6.31 -10.90
N PRO A 81 -9.98 -5.08 -10.46
CA PRO A 81 -8.83 -4.37 -11.02
C PRO A 81 -7.57 -5.23 -10.91
N ARG A 82 -6.88 -5.45 -12.04
CA ARG A 82 -5.70 -6.32 -12.06
C ARG A 82 -4.63 -5.89 -11.07
N LEU A 83 -4.43 -4.57 -10.92
CA LEU A 83 -3.43 -4.00 -10.00
C LEU A 83 -3.98 -3.70 -8.61
N GLY A 84 -5.15 -4.24 -8.28
CA GLY A 84 -5.74 -4.13 -6.95
C GLY A 84 -6.44 -2.82 -6.67
N VAL A 85 -6.86 -2.70 -5.41
CA VAL A 85 -7.56 -1.53 -4.86
C VAL A 85 -6.73 -0.97 -3.70
N TRP A 86 -6.38 0.31 -3.78
CA TRP A 86 -5.47 0.97 -2.86
C TRP A 86 -6.22 1.96 -1.97
N PHE A 87 -6.04 1.83 -0.66
CA PHE A 87 -6.57 2.81 0.28
C PHE A 87 -5.60 3.98 0.39
N ASP A 88 -6.02 5.14 -0.09
CA ASP A 88 -5.22 6.34 -0.12
C ASP A 88 -5.39 7.09 1.20
N MET A 89 -4.39 6.92 2.09
CA MET A 89 -4.38 7.44 3.44
C MET A 89 -3.39 8.60 3.55
N GLU A 90 -3.92 9.79 3.35
CA GLU A 90 -3.17 11.04 3.45
C GLU A 90 -4.06 12.19 3.96
N ASP A 91 -3.53 13.39 4.04
CA ASP A 91 -4.26 14.60 4.44
C ASP A 91 -3.83 15.82 3.60
N ALA A 92 -3.78 15.66 2.26
CA ALA A 92 -3.30 16.68 1.34
C ALA A 92 -4.10 17.99 1.38
N ASP A 93 -5.37 17.93 1.80
CA ASP A 93 -6.27 19.09 1.93
C ASP A 93 -6.47 19.56 3.40
N ASN A 94 -5.72 18.97 4.35
CA ASN A 94 -5.80 19.22 5.78
C ASN A 94 -7.19 18.95 6.38
N TYR A 95 -7.95 18.02 5.80
CA TYR A 95 -9.26 17.66 6.33
C TYR A 95 -9.15 16.99 7.69
N LYS A 96 -8.26 15.99 7.82
CA LYS A 96 -8.04 15.26 9.08
C LYS A 96 -7.51 16.19 10.16
N GLU A 97 -6.56 17.07 9.81
CA GLU A 97 -6.04 18.09 10.74
C GLU A 97 -7.12 19.00 11.30
N LYS A 98 -8.02 19.50 10.42
CA LYS A 98 -9.12 20.40 10.81
C LYS A 98 -10.23 19.72 11.62
N ASN A 99 -10.37 18.39 11.50
CA ASN A 99 -11.47 17.64 12.11
C ASN A 99 -11.03 16.71 13.25
N GLY A 100 -9.87 16.96 13.87
CA GLY A 100 -9.32 16.16 14.95
C GLY A 100 -8.52 14.97 14.43
N PHE A 101 -7.28 15.22 14.06
CA PHE A 101 -6.34 14.27 13.49
C PHE A 101 -6.30 12.95 14.28
N PRO A 102 -6.64 11.80 13.69
CA PRO A 102 -6.72 10.55 14.42
C PRO A 102 -5.34 10.08 14.89
N PRO A 103 -5.23 9.40 16.06
CA PRO A 103 -4.00 8.75 16.48
C PRO A 103 -3.51 7.73 15.44
N GLY A 104 -2.18 7.48 15.38
CA GLY A 104 -1.58 6.57 14.41
C GLY A 104 -2.12 5.14 14.48
N GLU A 105 -2.44 4.64 15.67
CA GLU A 105 -3.12 3.34 15.83
C GLU A 105 -4.51 3.32 15.17
N THR A 106 -5.28 4.40 15.28
CA THR A 106 -6.58 4.54 14.62
C THR A 106 -6.40 4.61 13.10
N ILE A 107 -5.41 5.37 12.61
CA ILE A 107 -5.08 5.43 11.18
C ILE A 107 -4.71 4.04 10.65
N THR A 108 -3.88 3.31 11.37
CA THR A 108 -3.50 1.93 11.03
C THR A 108 -4.71 0.99 11.00
N ALA A 109 -5.61 1.11 11.99
CA ALA A 109 -6.84 0.31 12.06
C ALA A 109 -7.79 0.63 10.89
N MET A 110 -7.94 1.91 10.50
CA MET A 110 -8.70 2.31 9.31
C MET A 110 -8.14 1.67 8.04
N CYS A 111 -6.81 1.70 7.85
CA CYS A 111 -6.15 1.03 6.72
C CYS A 111 -6.45 -0.47 6.69
N ARG A 112 -6.34 -1.15 7.82
CA ARG A 112 -6.67 -2.57 7.93
C ARG A 112 -8.13 -2.85 7.62
N THR A 113 -9.05 -2.02 8.13
CA THR A 113 -10.50 -2.18 7.93
C THR A 113 -10.88 -2.09 6.45
N PHE A 114 -10.37 -1.08 5.74
CA PHE A 114 -10.62 -0.95 4.30
C PHE A 114 -10.02 -2.14 3.52
N CYS A 115 -8.74 -2.42 3.75
CA CYS A 115 -8.06 -3.48 3.03
C CYS A 115 -8.66 -4.86 3.31
N ALA A 116 -9.10 -5.14 4.56
CA ALA A 116 -9.78 -6.40 4.88
C ALA A 116 -11.07 -6.57 4.06
N ALA A 117 -11.90 -5.53 3.97
CA ALA A 117 -13.13 -5.58 3.16
C ALA A 117 -12.82 -5.82 1.67
N MET A 118 -11.77 -5.20 1.13
CA MET A 118 -11.34 -5.43 -0.25
C MET A 118 -10.85 -6.86 -0.46
N ALA A 119 -10.06 -7.40 0.47
CA ALA A 119 -9.52 -8.76 0.42
C ALA A 119 -10.63 -9.81 0.56
N GLU A 120 -11.57 -9.63 1.49
CA GLU A 120 -12.75 -10.49 1.65
C GLU A 120 -13.60 -10.54 0.38
N ALA A 121 -13.70 -9.43 -0.33
CA ALA A 121 -14.35 -9.37 -1.64
C ALA A 121 -13.49 -9.95 -2.77
N GLY A 122 -12.31 -10.51 -2.50
CA GLY A 122 -11.40 -11.14 -3.47
C GLY A 122 -10.60 -10.18 -4.33
N ASN A 123 -10.37 -8.94 -3.86
CA ASN A 123 -9.46 -8.00 -4.53
C ASN A 123 -8.06 -8.06 -3.93
N LYS A 124 -7.03 -7.90 -4.76
CA LYS A 124 -5.73 -7.46 -4.28
C LYS A 124 -5.88 -6.07 -3.69
N THR A 125 -5.14 -5.76 -2.63
CA THR A 125 -5.29 -4.48 -1.95
C THR A 125 -4.02 -4.08 -1.21
N GLY A 126 -3.89 -2.81 -0.94
CA GLY A 126 -2.82 -2.23 -0.16
C GLY A 126 -3.13 -0.79 0.25
N VAL A 127 -2.15 -0.15 0.85
CA VAL A 127 -2.25 1.23 1.32
C VAL A 127 -1.33 2.11 0.51
N TYR A 128 -1.86 3.24 0.02
CA TYR A 128 -1.05 4.35 -0.47
C TYR A 128 -0.92 5.41 0.62
N ALA A 129 0.27 5.90 0.79
CA ALA A 129 0.59 7.07 1.61
C ALA A 129 1.99 7.60 1.26
N SER A 130 2.32 8.80 1.74
CA SER A 130 3.70 9.28 1.67
C SER A 130 4.63 8.45 2.57
N LEU A 131 5.91 8.44 2.23
CA LEU A 131 6.94 7.78 3.04
C LEU A 131 6.90 8.26 4.49
N SER A 132 6.73 9.56 4.71
CA SER A 132 6.65 10.13 6.05
C SER A 132 5.43 9.63 6.84
N TRP A 133 4.30 9.40 6.18
CA TRP A 133 3.12 8.85 6.84
C TRP A 133 3.33 7.39 7.27
N PHE A 134 3.98 6.57 6.46
CA PHE A 134 4.37 5.22 6.86
C PHE A 134 5.38 5.21 8.00
N ASP A 135 6.26 6.21 8.05
CA ASP A 135 7.28 6.29 9.11
C ASP A 135 6.73 6.86 10.44
N THR A 136 5.59 7.60 10.41
CA THR A 136 5.11 8.35 11.60
C THR A 136 3.68 8.03 12.04
N HIS A 137 2.78 7.66 11.12
CA HIS A 137 1.34 7.53 11.40
C HIS A 137 0.77 6.15 11.11
N ILE A 138 1.35 5.41 10.15
CA ILE A 138 0.82 4.11 9.73
C ILE A 138 1.74 3.00 10.23
N GLY A 139 1.28 2.23 11.18
CA GLY A 139 1.97 1.02 11.64
C GLY A 139 1.88 -0.13 10.62
N GLU A 140 2.29 -1.33 11.04
CA GLU A 140 2.20 -2.51 10.16
C GLU A 140 0.73 -2.88 9.90
N THR A 141 0.32 -2.86 8.65
CA THR A 141 -1.05 -3.19 8.24
C THR A 141 -1.23 -4.64 7.81
N GLY A 142 -0.14 -5.31 7.48
CA GLY A 142 -0.15 -6.62 6.86
C GLY A 142 -0.55 -6.60 5.37
N TYR A 143 -0.65 -5.44 4.72
CA TYR A 143 -1.02 -5.26 3.32
C TYR A 143 0.11 -4.61 2.52
N ASP A 144 0.02 -4.72 1.19
CA ASP A 144 1.01 -4.12 0.29
C ASP A 144 1.08 -2.59 0.46
N LYS A 145 2.24 -2.03 0.18
CA LYS A 145 2.47 -0.58 0.25
C LYS A 145 2.70 -0.01 -1.14
N TRP A 146 2.04 1.10 -1.43
CA TRP A 146 2.34 2.01 -2.51
C TRP A 146 2.78 3.32 -1.86
N ILE A 147 4.05 3.67 -2.00
CA ILE A 147 4.66 4.76 -1.24
C ILE A 147 4.92 5.96 -2.16
N ALA A 148 4.47 7.15 -1.75
CA ALA A 148 4.88 8.39 -2.38
C ALA A 148 6.15 8.93 -1.73
N ALA A 149 7.18 9.16 -2.55
CA ALA A 149 8.43 9.78 -2.13
C ALA A 149 9.14 10.39 -3.36
N TRP A 150 8.97 11.67 -3.55
CA TRP A 150 9.31 12.34 -4.81
C TRP A 150 10.74 12.84 -4.88
N GLY A 151 11.48 12.90 -3.75
CA GLY A 151 12.81 13.51 -3.71
C GLY A 151 12.78 14.95 -4.20
N ALA A 152 13.52 15.23 -5.29
CA ALA A 152 13.50 16.56 -5.92
C ALA A 152 12.23 16.84 -6.76
N ASN A 153 11.32 15.89 -6.86
CA ASN A 153 10.10 15.95 -7.68
C ASN A 153 10.35 16.24 -9.18
N ASP A 154 11.52 15.89 -9.67
CA ASP A 154 11.96 16.08 -11.08
C ASP A 154 11.79 14.80 -11.92
N GLY A 155 11.39 13.69 -11.30
CA GLY A 155 11.25 12.39 -11.94
C GLY A 155 12.56 11.63 -12.16
N ALA A 156 13.69 12.14 -11.65
CA ALA A 156 15.01 11.53 -11.78
C ALA A 156 15.70 11.33 -10.42
N ASN A 157 15.59 12.31 -9.52
CA ASN A 157 16.27 12.32 -8.23
C ASN A 157 15.30 11.98 -7.09
N TYR A 158 14.94 10.70 -6.97
CA TYR A 158 14.04 10.16 -5.95
C TYR A 158 14.69 9.00 -5.19
N PRO A 159 14.25 8.70 -3.94
CA PRO A 159 14.83 7.62 -3.15
C PRO A 159 14.53 6.24 -3.77
N ASP A 160 15.44 5.30 -3.58
CA ASP A 160 15.19 3.91 -3.95
C ASP A 160 14.40 3.22 -2.84
N LEU A 161 13.16 2.82 -3.15
CA LEU A 161 12.27 2.14 -2.22
C LEU A 161 12.06 0.64 -2.54
N ARG A 162 12.92 0.05 -3.38
CA ARG A 162 12.88 -1.40 -3.65
C ARG A 162 13.01 -2.19 -2.35
N GLY A 163 12.13 -3.18 -2.18
CA GLY A 163 12.05 -3.97 -0.94
C GLY A 163 11.26 -3.31 0.21
N ARG A 164 10.87 -2.03 0.08
CA ARG A 164 9.99 -1.35 1.04
C ARG A 164 8.52 -1.28 0.60
N CYS A 165 8.28 -1.32 -0.70
CA CYS A 165 6.93 -1.27 -1.28
C CYS A 165 6.87 -2.05 -2.60
N VAL A 166 5.67 -2.38 -3.05
CA VAL A 166 5.45 -3.00 -4.36
C VAL A 166 5.32 -1.94 -5.46
N MET A 167 4.94 -0.71 -5.09
CA MET A 167 4.74 0.39 -6.01
C MET A 167 5.22 1.71 -5.36
N HIS A 168 5.81 2.58 -6.15
CA HIS A 168 6.38 3.85 -5.70
C HIS A 168 5.93 4.98 -6.63
N GLN A 169 5.24 5.97 -6.08
CA GLN A 169 4.98 7.25 -6.75
C GLN A 169 6.20 8.15 -6.54
N TYR A 170 7.00 8.30 -7.60
CA TYR A 170 8.29 8.98 -7.51
C TYR A 170 8.28 10.42 -8.01
N ARG A 171 7.13 10.89 -8.52
CA ARG A 171 6.88 12.29 -8.90
C ARG A 171 5.41 12.63 -8.72
N GLY A 172 5.12 13.82 -8.17
CA GLY A 172 3.78 14.31 -7.92
C GLY A 172 3.37 15.54 -8.76
N SER A 173 4.22 16.03 -9.68
CA SER A 173 3.89 17.19 -10.52
C SER A 173 4.77 17.22 -11.76
N PRO A 174 4.27 17.64 -12.96
CA PRO A 174 2.89 18.03 -13.27
C PRO A 174 1.92 16.85 -13.45
N LEU A 175 2.42 15.63 -13.42
CA LEU A 175 1.68 14.38 -13.49
C LEU A 175 2.33 13.39 -12.53
N ASP A 176 1.51 12.66 -11.81
CA ASP A 176 1.93 11.61 -10.90
C ASP A 176 2.56 10.45 -11.69
N LEU A 177 3.82 10.16 -11.39
CA LEU A 177 4.56 9.08 -12.04
C LEU A 177 4.88 7.98 -11.05
N ASP A 178 4.63 6.75 -11.48
CA ASP A 178 4.79 5.56 -10.69
C ASP A 178 5.78 4.57 -11.29
N VAL A 179 6.39 3.79 -10.42
CA VAL A 179 7.13 2.59 -10.79
C VAL A 179 6.68 1.41 -9.94
N MET A 180 6.42 0.31 -10.60
CA MET A 180 6.14 -0.98 -9.96
C MET A 180 7.45 -1.75 -9.81
N TYR A 181 7.75 -2.21 -8.60
CA TYR A 181 8.97 -2.96 -8.26
C TYR A 181 8.78 -4.48 -8.32
N VAL A 182 7.57 -4.93 -8.49
CA VAL A 182 7.21 -6.35 -8.66
C VAL A 182 6.78 -6.64 -10.09
N PRO A 183 6.88 -7.88 -10.59
CA PRO A 183 6.36 -8.22 -11.90
C PRO A 183 4.83 -8.14 -11.92
N LEU A 184 4.25 -7.91 -13.09
CA LEU A 184 2.79 -7.82 -13.25
C LEU A 184 2.07 -9.10 -12.79
N SER A 185 2.73 -10.26 -12.92
CA SER A 185 2.24 -11.55 -12.41
C SER A 185 2.08 -11.61 -10.90
N TYR A 186 2.70 -10.72 -10.15
CA TYR A 186 2.48 -10.58 -8.71
C TYR A 186 1.01 -10.32 -8.38
N PHE A 187 0.31 -9.66 -9.27
CA PHE A 187 -1.10 -9.36 -9.13
C PHE A 187 -2.02 -10.44 -9.73
N ASP A 188 -1.47 -11.35 -10.55
CA ASP A 188 -2.22 -12.42 -11.22
C ASP A 188 -2.33 -13.68 -10.35
N GLY A 189 -3.25 -13.69 -9.40
CA GLY A 189 -3.72 -14.94 -8.79
C GLY A 189 -2.80 -15.65 -7.80
N MET A 190 -1.77 -15.03 -7.26
CA MET A 190 -1.19 -15.57 -6.03
C MET A 190 -2.22 -15.40 -4.91
N GLU A 191 -2.68 -16.52 -4.37
CA GLU A 191 -3.24 -16.51 -3.03
C GLU A 191 -2.21 -15.80 -2.15
N ARG A 192 -2.59 -14.64 -1.63
CA ARG A 192 -1.79 -14.03 -0.58
C ARG A 192 -1.79 -15.05 0.55
N PRO A 193 -0.65 -15.43 1.12
CA PRO A 193 -0.67 -16.11 2.40
C PRO A 193 -1.56 -15.26 3.31
N ALA A 194 -2.53 -15.88 3.97
CA ALA A 194 -3.37 -15.19 4.96
C ALA A 194 -2.46 -14.33 5.84
N PRO A 195 -2.87 -13.11 6.24
CA PRO A 195 -2.05 -12.27 7.10
C PRO A 195 -1.54 -13.16 8.21
N ALA A 196 -0.21 -13.21 8.38
CA ALA A 196 0.43 -14.12 9.30
C ALA A 196 -0.30 -14.05 10.64
N GLN A 197 -0.91 -15.16 11.05
CA GLN A 197 -1.56 -15.21 12.34
C GLN A 197 -0.47 -14.97 13.40
N PRO A 198 -0.78 -14.44 14.57
CA PRO A 198 0.21 -14.24 15.63
C PRO A 198 1.06 -15.48 15.87
N GLU A 199 0.49 -16.67 15.68
CA GLU A 199 1.15 -17.96 15.79
C GLU A 199 2.20 -18.19 14.68
N ASP A 200 1.92 -17.77 13.44
CA ASP A 200 2.86 -17.88 12.29
C ASP A 200 4.06 -16.94 12.47
N ILE A 201 3.83 -15.75 13.04
CA ILE A 201 4.89 -14.79 13.38
C ILE A 201 5.81 -15.37 14.45
N ILE A 202 5.24 -16.04 15.46
CA ILE A 202 5.97 -16.69 16.54
C ILE A 202 6.78 -17.88 15.98
N VAL A 203 6.22 -18.70 15.10
CA VAL A 203 6.93 -19.81 14.46
C VAL A 203 8.11 -19.31 13.65
N ASN A 204 7.93 -18.27 12.83
CA ASN A 204 9.02 -17.66 12.06
C ASN A 204 10.08 -17.05 12.97
N ALA A 205 9.71 -16.36 14.04
CA ALA A 205 10.67 -15.82 15.01
C ALA A 205 11.47 -16.93 15.71
N THR A 206 10.83 -18.04 16.03
CA THR A 206 11.47 -19.21 16.66
C THR A 206 12.47 -19.87 15.70
N GLU A 207 12.13 -20.04 14.42
CA GLU A 207 13.05 -20.59 13.41
C GLU A 207 14.26 -19.66 13.21
N MET A 208 14.02 -18.36 13.07
CA MET A 208 15.09 -17.38 12.92
C MET A 208 15.93 -17.24 14.18
N ALA A 209 15.37 -17.38 15.37
CA ALA A 209 16.14 -17.43 16.61
C ALA A 209 17.12 -18.61 16.64
N ARG A 210 16.70 -19.78 16.14
CA ARG A 210 17.62 -20.93 15.96
C ARG A 210 18.74 -20.60 14.98
N GLU A 211 18.43 -19.98 13.84
CA GLU A 211 19.44 -19.56 12.86
C GLU A 211 20.40 -18.49 13.43
N VAL A 212 19.91 -17.63 14.33
CA VAL A 212 20.74 -16.67 15.07
C VAL A 212 21.70 -17.40 16.01
N LEU A 213 21.24 -18.44 16.71
CA LEU A 213 22.10 -19.30 17.57
C LEU A 213 23.11 -20.06 16.73
N ASP A 214 22.77 -20.43 15.49
CA ASP A 214 23.67 -21.05 14.50
C ASP A 214 24.62 -20.03 13.82
N ALA A 215 24.67 -18.79 14.29
CA ALA A 215 25.52 -17.70 13.80
C ALA A 215 25.30 -17.27 12.33
N LYS A 216 24.14 -17.61 11.70
CA LYS A 216 23.86 -17.29 10.31
C LYS A 216 23.56 -15.81 10.06
N TRP A 217 23.19 -15.05 11.08
CA TRP A 217 22.70 -13.67 10.96
C TRP A 217 23.67 -12.58 11.42
N GLY A 218 24.90 -12.93 11.83
CA GLY A 218 25.87 -12.00 12.39
C GLY A 218 25.50 -11.53 13.81
N ASN A 219 26.12 -10.43 14.28
CA ASN A 219 25.97 -9.94 15.66
C ASN A 219 25.45 -8.51 15.72
N GLY A 220 24.74 -8.18 16.80
CA GLY A 220 24.38 -6.81 17.19
C GLY A 220 23.78 -5.98 16.05
N GLU A 221 24.42 -4.88 15.70
CA GLU A 221 23.94 -3.93 14.69
C GLU A 221 23.84 -4.52 13.27
N GLU A 222 24.74 -5.47 12.92
CA GLU A 222 24.67 -6.15 11.62
C GLU A 222 23.38 -7.00 11.52
N ARG A 223 23.04 -7.73 12.58
CA ARG A 223 21.82 -8.52 12.67
C ARG A 223 20.60 -7.61 12.64
N LYS A 224 20.62 -6.52 13.40
CA LYS A 224 19.54 -5.54 13.45
C LYS A 224 19.26 -4.90 12.08
N LYS A 225 20.33 -4.62 11.32
CA LYS A 225 20.22 -4.08 9.96
C LYS A 225 19.59 -5.10 8.98
N LYS A 226 19.93 -6.39 9.12
CA LYS A 226 19.40 -7.46 8.26
C LYS A 226 17.93 -7.81 8.57
N LEU A 227 17.54 -7.80 9.84
CA LEU A 227 16.22 -8.19 10.31
C LEU A 227 15.20 -7.02 10.32
N GLY A 228 15.69 -5.77 10.31
CA GLY A 228 14.87 -4.60 10.62
C GLY A 228 14.58 -4.50 12.13
N THR A 229 14.36 -3.28 12.63
CA THR A 229 14.33 -3.01 14.08
C THR A 229 13.24 -3.80 14.80
N TRP A 230 12.03 -3.84 14.25
CA TRP A 230 10.90 -4.52 14.89
C TRP A 230 11.07 -6.04 14.93
N PHE A 231 11.49 -6.63 13.83
CA PHE A 231 11.63 -8.09 13.76
C PHE A 231 12.89 -8.56 14.52
N TYR A 232 13.92 -7.70 14.60
CA TYR A 232 15.07 -7.94 15.46
C TYR A 232 14.68 -8.10 16.93
N ASP A 233 13.85 -7.23 17.46
CA ASP A 233 13.44 -7.27 18.86
C ASP A 233 12.63 -8.55 19.17
N LEU A 234 11.75 -8.96 18.25
CA LEU A 234 10.99 -10.22 18.37
C LEU A 234 11.92 -11.44 18.35
N VAL A 235 12.83 -11.52 17.36
CA VAL A 235 13.79 -12.63 17.24
C VAL A 235 14.76 -12.65 18.41
N GLN A 236 15.23 -11.49 18.88
CA GLN A 236 16.13 -11.40 20.03
C GLN A 236 15.44 -11.81 21.33
N GLY A 237 14.17 -11.46 21.50
CA GLY A 237 13.34 -11.94 22.62
C GLY A 237 13.22 -13.47 22.63
N GLU A 238 13.04 -14.08 21.48
CA GLU A 238 12.97 -15.53 21.34
C GLU A 238 14.34 -16.20 21.56
N VAL A 239 15.43 -15.60 21.11
CA VAL A 239 16.81 -16.03 21.40
C VAL A 239 17.05 -16.02 22.92
N ASN A 240 16.69 -14.93 23.60
CA ASN A 240 16.84 -14.80 25.06
C ASN A 240 16.01 -15.87 25.80
N ARG A 241 14.78 -16.11 25.35
CA ARG A 241 13.93 -17.19 25.89
C ARG A 241 14.59 -18.57 25.73
N MET A 242 15.19 -18.85 24.58
CA MET A 242 15.89 -20.12 24.31
C MET A 242 17.16 -20.29 25.16
N LEU A 243 17.84 -19.17 25.47
CA LEU A 243 19.04 -19.17 26.31
C LEU A 243 18.74 -19.11 27.81
N GLY A 244 17.51 -18.86 28.19
CA GLY A 244 17.07 -18.77 29.59
C GLY A 244 17.52 -17.47 30.29
N VAL A 245 17.66 -16.37 29.52
CA VAL A 245 18.08 -15.03 30.02
C VAL A 245 17.01 -13.99 29.71
#